data_862f8bca059bddf1fd5df5ff2c84752d
#
_entry.id   862f8bca059bddf1fd5df5ff2c84752d
#
_cell.length_a   1.000
_cell.length_b   1.000
_cell.length_c   1.000
_cell.angle_alpha   90.00
_cell.angle_beta   90.00
_cell.angle_gamma   90.00
#
_symmetry.space_group_name_H-M   'P 1'
#
loop_
_entity.id
_entity.type
_entity.pdbx_description
1 polymer ?
#
loop_
_entity_poly.entity_id
_entity_poly.type
_entity_poly.pdbx_seq_one_letter_code
_entity_poly.pdbx_strand_id
1 'polypeptide(L)'
;MIKKVSIITINYNGLKDTVEMIESLAIHETYPHEIIVVDNASTDPLEHKLLQSKFPDIQVIRSEKNLGFAGGNNLGISYATGYYLLLLNNDTIITQPFLKALVNRLDSNPRIGCVSPKIACWPEKERLQYAGSTPMSHITLRNTSIGYDQLDQGQFEEAHETSFAHGAAMAVKAIDIQKFGKMPEFYFLYYEELDWCTQIQKTGSSIWFEPKAIIYHKESASVGIESPLRIYYHTRNRLIFAQRILSKKRIRICSYIYQTTFALCKKILIFTIQAKFHLIPFLFKGI
;
A
#
# COMPACT_ATOMS: atom_id res chain seq x y z
N MET A 1 -5.18 7.72 -29.04
CA MET A 1 -5.70 6.55 -28.27
C MET A 1 -5.74 6.92 -26.80
N ILE A 2 -6.84 6.66 -26.10
CA ILE A 2 -6.91 6.84 -24.65
C ILE A 2 -6.04 5.74 -24.02
N LYS A 3 -5.11 6.15 -23.13
CA LYS A 3 -4.20 5.24 -22.45
C LYS A 3 -4.97 4.56 -21.31
N LYS A 4 -5.03 3.23 -21.28
CA LYS A 4 -5.76 2.51 -20.24
C LYS A 4 -4.93 2.33 -18.95
N VAL A 5 -5.61 2.07 -17.85
CA VAL A 5 -5.04 1.72 -16.53
C VAL A 5 -5.14 0.22 -16.33
N SER A 6 -4.05 -0.42 -15.89
CA SER A 6 -4.11 -1.77 -15.29
C SER A 6 -4.29 -1.63 -13.78
N ILE A 7 -5.44 -2.01 -13.28
CA ILE A 7 -5.73 -2.10 -11.84
C ILE A 7 -5.25 -3.48 -11.38
N ILE A 8 -4.29 -3.50 -10.48
CA ILE A 8 -3.68 -4.71 -9.94
C ILE A 8 -4.11 -4.82 -8.48
N THR A 9 -4.71 -5.93 -8.13
CA THR A 9 -5.14 -6.22 -6.76
C THR A 9 -4.72 -7.62 -6.33
N ILE A 10 -4.49 -7.78 -5.02
CA ILE A 10 -4.09 -9.06 -4.43
C ILE A 10 -5.26 -9.61 -3.63
N ASN A 11 -5.66 -10.84 -3.94
CA ASN A 11 -6.56 -11.62 -3.13
C ASN A 11 -5.77 -12.63 -2.29
N TYR A 12 -5.95 -12.62 -0.98
CA TYR A 12 -5.45 -13.66 -0.08
C TYR A 12 -6.47 -13.92 1.03
N ASN A 13 -7.25 -14.99 0.89
CA ASN A 13 -8.38 -15.32 1.77
C ASN A 13 -9.40 -14.16 1.91
N GLY A 14 -9.58 -13.38 0.86
CA GLY A 14 -10.35 -12.16 0.85
C GLY A 14 -11.39 -12.08 -0.28
N LEU A 15 -11.92 -13.24 -0.71
CA LEU A 15 -12.85 -13.34 -1.83
C LEU A 15 -13.99 -12.32 -1.76
N LYS A 16 -14.63 -12.18 -0.59
CA LYS A 16 -15.75 -11.26 -0.40
C LYS A 16 -15.34 -9.80 -0.70
N ASP A 17 -14.24 -9.35 -0.11
CA ASP A 17 -13.76 -7.98 -0.30
C ASP A 17 -13.34 -7.74 -1.75
N THR A 18 -12.65 -8.70 -2.37
CA THR A 18 -12.27 -8.64 -3.79
C THR A 18 -13.49 -8.52 -4.69
N VAL A 19 -14.55 -9.29 -4.44
CA VAL A 19 -15.81 -9.21 -5.18
C VAL A 19 -16.45 -7.82 -5.03
N GLU A 20 -16.59 -7.33 -3.80
CA GLU A 20 -17.19 -6.01 -3.53
C GLU A 20 -16.40 -4.88 -4.20
N MET A 21 -15.07 -4.95 -4.19
CA MET A 21 -14.20 -3.97 -4.86
C MET A 21 -14.43 -3.99 -6.37
N ILE A 22 -14.43 -5.16 -7.03
CA ILE A 22 -14.66 -5.28 -8.49
C ILE A 22 -16.06 -4.79 -8.86
N GLU A 23 -17.10 -5.16 -8.11
CA GLU A 23 -18.47 -4.69 -8.33
C GLU A 23 -18.58 -3.17 -8.21
N SER A 24 -17.93 -2.59 -7.21
CA SER A 24 -17.91 -1.14 -7.02
C SER A 24 -17.19 -0.40 -8.17
N LEU A 25 -16.09 -0.96 -8.67
CA LEU A 25 -15.40 -0.44 -9.85
C LEU A 25 -16.29 -0.50 -11.09
N ALA A 26 -16.95 -1.63 -11.34
CA ALA A 26 -17.83 -1.81 -12.49
C ALA A 26 -19.01 -0.83 -12.53
N ILE A 27 -19.51 -0.42 -11.35
CA ILE A 27 -20.62 0.53 -11.23
C ILE A 27 -20.15 1.98 -11.43
N HIS A 28 -18.98 2.34 -10.88
CA HIS A 28 -18.63 3.75 -10.70
C HIS A 28 -17.49 4.24 -11.59
N GLU A 29 -16.63 3.34 -12.09
CA GLU A 29 -15.47 3.77 -12.90
C GLU A 29 -15.74 3.65 -14.40
N THR A 30 -15.48 4.72 -15.14
CA THR A 30 -15.72 4.80 -16.58
C THR A 30 -14.45 5.00 -17.41
N TYR A 31 -13.32 5.32 -16.75
CA TYR A 31 -12.05 5.46 -17.47
C TYR A 31 -11.58 4.08 -17.98
N PRO A 32 -11.02 3.98 -19.21
CA PRO A 32 -10.57 2.70 -19.76
C PRO A 32 -9.58 2.01 -18.86
N HIS A 33 -9.91 0.81 -18.37
CA HIS A 33 -9.08 0.02 -17.50
C HIS A 33 -9.21 -1.49 -17.78
N GLU A 34 -8.29 -2.25 -17.23
CA GLU A 34 -8.37 -3.69 -17.05
C GLU A 34 -8.14 -4.00 -15.58
N ILE A 35 -8.67 -5.11 -15.10
CA ILE A 35 -8.51 -5.57 -13.73
C ILE A 35 -7.70 -6.88 -13.75
N ILE A 36 -6.63 -6.91 -12.96
CA ILE A 36 -5.77 -8.08 -12.76
C ILE A 36 -5.82 -8.43 -11.28
N VAL A 37 -6.41 -9.59 -10.97
CA VAL A 37 -6.45 -10.13 -9.62
C VAL A 37 -5.37 -11.19 -9.46
N VAL A 38 -4.48 -11.00 -8.52
CA VAL A 38 -3.51 -12.03 -8.12
C VAL A 38 -4.06 -12.76 -6.90
N ASP A 39 -4.54 -13.98 -7.08
CA ASP A 39 -4.81 -14.87 -5.95
C ASP A 39 -3.48 -15.38 -5.40
N ASN A 40 -3.09 -14.82 -4.27
CA ASN A 40 -1.77 -14.98 -3.66
C ASN A 40 -1.66 -16.26 -2.81
N ALA A 41 -2.11 -17.39 -3.36
CA ALA A 41 -2.22 -18.69 -2.71
C ALA A 41 -3.23 -18.70 -1.55
N SER A 42 -4.46 -18.23 -1.79
CA SER A 42 -5.56 -18.37 -0.84
C SER A 42 -5.73 -19.83 -0.40
N THR A 43 -6.08 -20.03 0.86
CA THR A 43 -6.22 -21.34 1.49
C THR A 43 -7.31 -22.18 0.80
N ASP A 44 -8.43 -21.52 0.44
CA ASP A 44 -9.42 -22.15 -0.43
C ASP A 44 -8.93 -22.10 -1.89
N PRO A 45 -8.64 -23.28 -2.50
CA PRO A 45 -8.14 -23.34 -3.86
C PRO A 45 -9.19 -22.97 -4.91
N LEU A 46 -10.44 -22.73 -4.52
CA LEU A 46 -11.52 -22.37 -5.44
C LEU A 46 -11.72 -20.86 -5.59
N GLU A 47 -11.17 -20.03 -4.71
CA GLU A 47 -11.38 -18.57 -4.75
C GLU A 47 -11.07 -17.98 -6.14
N HIS A 48 -9.91 -18.31 -6.73
CA HIS A 48 -9.53 -17.81 -8.04
C HIS A 48 -10.47 -18.26 -9.16
N LYS A 49 -11.04 -19.50 -9.08
CA LYS A 49 -12.00 -20.01 -10.05
C LYS A 49 -13.35 -19.32 -9.91
N LEU A 50 -13.78 -19.06 -8.68
CA LEU A 50 -15.02 -18.32 -8.40
C LEU A 50 -14.92 -16.89 -8.91
N LEU A 51 -13.78 -16.20 -8.70
CA LEU A 51 -13.53 -14.86 -9.25
C LEU A 51 -13.58 -14.86 -10.78
N GLN A 52 -12.86 -15.80 -11.44
CA GLN A 52 -12.86 -15.89 -12.91
C GLN A 52 -14.24 -16.24 -13.48
N SER A 53 -14.99 -17.09 -12.79
CA SER A 53 -16.36 -17.46 -13.22
C SER A 53 -17.34 -16.29 -13.07
N LYS A 54 -17.23 -15.52 -11.96
CA LYS A 54 -18.11 -14.39 -11.69
C LYS A 54 -17.81 -13.19 -12.59
N PHE A 55 -16.54 -12.98 -12.91
CA PHE A 55 -16.05 -11.86 -13.71
C PHE A 55 -15.21 -12.36 -14.89
N PRO A 56 -15.84 -12.80 -16.00
CA PRO A 56 -15.11 -13.40 -17.13
C PRO A 56 -14.16 -12.42 -17.83
N ASP A 57 -14.43 -11.13 -17.76
CA ASP A 57 -13.65 -10.07 -18.42
C ASP A 57 -12.41 -9.62 -17.66
N ILE A 58 -12.21 -10.09 -16.42
CA ILE A 58 -11.01 -9.78 -15.64
C ILE A 58 -9.95 -10.89 -15.80
N GLN A 59 -8.71 -10.54 -15.56
CA GLN A 59 -7.63 -11.52 -15.52
C GLN A 59 -7.37 -11.98 -14.09
N VAL A 60 -7.54 -13.27 -13.80
CA VAL A 60 -7.24 -13.86 -12.50
C VAL A 60 -6.00 -14.75 -12.62
N ILE A 61 -4.99 -14.49 -11.81
CA ILE A 61 -3.71 -15.20 -11.79
C ILE A 61 -3.56 -15.84 -10.42
N ARG A 62 -3.38 -17.16 -10.35
CA ARG A 62 -3.08 -17.82 -9.10
C ARG A 62 -1.58 -18.03 -8.92
N SER A 63 -1.05 -17.59 -7.78
CA SER A 63 0.30 -17.93 -7.34
C SER A 63 0.29 -19.27 -6.59
N GLU A 64 1.35 -20.04 -6.74
CA GLU A 64 1.52 -21.32 -6.02
C GLU A 64 1.84 -21.12 -4.52
N LYS A 65 2.38 -19.96 -4.16
CA LYS A 65 2.75 -19.62 -2.78
C LYS A 65 2.40 -18.16 -2.47
N ASN A 66 2.18 -17.85 -1.21
CA ASN A 66 2.00 -16.48 -0.77
C ASN A 66 3.31 -15.68 -0.95
N LEU A 67 3.30 -14.75 -1.87
CA LEU A 67 4.44 -13.90 -2.24
C LEU A 67 4.55 -12.63 -1.36
N GLY A 68 3.62 -12.43 -0.43
CA GLY A 68 3.48 -11.17 0.29
C GLY A 68 2.90 -10.05 -0.57
N PHE A 69 2.86 -8.85 -0.04
CA PHE A 69 2.25 -7.71 -0.74
C PHE A 69 3.05 -7.30 -1.98
N ALA A 70 4.36 -7.09 -1.84
CA ALA A 70 5.21 -6.67 -2.95
C ALA A 70 5.27 -7.73 -4.07
N GLY A 71 5.45 -9.00 -3.71
CA GLY A 71 5.56 -10.07 -4.71
C GLY A 71 4.27 -10.31 -5.47
N GLY A 72 3.10 -10.24 -4.80
CA GLY A 72 1.80 -10.32 -5.45
C GLY A 72 1.58 -9.17 -6.43
N ASN A 73 1.86 -7.92 -6.02
CA ASN A 73 1.77 -6.77 -6.92
C ASN A 73 2.74 -6.89 -8.10
N ASN A 74 3.99 -7.28 -7.88
CA ASN A 74 4.98 -7.46 -8.94
C ASN A 74 4.58 -8.56 -9.94
N LEU A 75 3.94 -9.62 -9.46
CA LEU A 75 3.37 -10.65 -10.33
C LEU A 75 2.27 -10.04 -11.21
N GLY A 76 1.32 -9.30 -10.62
CA GLY A 76 0.27 -8.60 -11.38
C GLY A 76 0.84 -7.59 -12.39
N ILE A 77 1.87 -6.83 -12.02
CA ILE A 77 2.57 -5.91 -12.93
C ILE A 77 3.09 -6.63 -14.17
N SER A 78 3.55 -7.88 -14.05
CA SER A 78 4.11 -8.62 -15.19
C SER A 78 3.07 -9.03 -16.24
N TYR A 79 1.79 -8.97 -15.90
CA TYR A 79 0.67 -9.24 -16.82
C TYR A 79 -0.03 -7.95 -17.28
N ALA A 80 0.31 -6.80 -16.73
CA ALA A 80 -0.32 -5.53 -17.05
C ALA A 80 0.02 -5.07 -18.47
N THR A 81 -1.00 -4.58 -19.20
CA THR A 81 -0.85 -4.05 -20.54
C THR A 81 -1.20 -2.56 -20.65
N GLY A 82 -1.64 -1.95 -19.53
CA GLY A 82 -1.97 -0.54 -19.43
C GLY A 82 -0.76 0.37 -19.47
N TYR A 83 -0.98 1.61 -19.91
CA TYR A 83 0.03 2.66 -19.85
C TYR A 83 0.28 3.13 -18.41
N TYR A 84 -0.74 3.06 -17.57
CA TYR A 84 -0.67 3.33 -16.14
C TYR A 84 -0.94 2.04 -15.37
N LEU A 85 -0.32 1.92 -14.22
CA LEU A 85 -0.53 0.86 -13.24
C LEU A 85 -1.13 1.47 -11.99
N LEU A 86 -2.20 0.89 -11.48
CA LEU A 86 -2.76 1.19 -10.18
C LEU A 86 -2.68 -0.05 -9.31
N LEU A 87 -1.84 -0.02 -8.28
CA LEU A 87 -1.87 -1.02 -7.23
C LEU A 87 -2.99 -0.62 -6.27
N LEU A 88 -4.02 -1.45 -6.15
CA LEU A 88 -5.23 -1.18 -5.38
C LEU A 88 -5.52 -2.34 -4.44
N ASN A 89 -5.69 -2.08 -3.15
CA ASN A 89 -6.07 -3.11 -2.20
C ASN A 89 -7.46 -3.66 -2.51
N ASN A 90 -7.65 -4.96 -2.29
CA ASN A 90 -8.91 -5.65 -2.54
C ASN A 90 -10.02 -5.30 -1.55
N ASP A 91 -9.71 -4.68 -0.41
CA ASP A 91 -10.64 -4.21 0.61
C ASP A 91 -11.00 -2.72 0.45
N THR A 92 -10.93 -2.22 -0.78
CA THR A 92 -11.35 -0.86 -1.15
C THR A 92 -12.75 -0.85 -1.76
N ILE A 93 -13.47 0.27 -1.59
CA ILE A 93 -14.78 0.52 -2.19
C ILE A 93 -14.71 1.81 -3.00
N ILE A 94 -15.24 1.77 -4.21
CA ILE A 94 -15.30 2.90 -5.13
C ILE A 94 -16.75 3.40 -5.18
N THR A 95 -16.98 4.70 -5.06
CA THR A 95 -18.31 5.30 -5.08
C THR A 95 -18.47 6.39 -6.14
N GLN A 96 -17.38 6.72 -6.83
CA GLN A 96 -17.35 7.72 -7.92
C GLN A 96 -16.12 7.49 -8.81
N PRO A 97 -16.08 8.00 -10.05
CA PRO A 97 -14.92 7.90 -10.93
C PRO A 97 -13.70 8.58 -10.29
N PHE A 98 -12.53 7.92 -10.31
CA PHE A 98 -11.30 8.44 -9.68
C PHE A 98 -10.05 8.27 -10.55
N LEU A 99 -10.04 7.31 -11.48
CA LEU A 99 -8.86 7.01 -12.30
C LEU A 99 -8.42 8.20 -13.15
N LYS A 100 -9.37 8.95 -13.71
CA LYS A 100 -9.07 10.12 -14.54
C LYS A 100 -8.28 11.19 -13.78
N ALA A 101 -8.59 11.40 -12.51
CA ALA A 101 -7.87 12.36 -11.67
C ALA A 101 -6.41 11.92 -11.43
N LEU A 102 -6.19 10.64 -11.12
CA LEU A 102 -4.85 10.06 -10.95
C LEU A 102 -4.02 10.17 -12.23
N VAL A 103 -4.60 9.80 -13.37
CA VAL A 103 -3.93 9.87 -14.67
C VAL A 103 -3.56 11.30 -15.04
N ASN A 104 -4.49 12.24 -14.88
CA ASN A 104 -4.24 13.65 -15.16
C ASN A 104 -3.10 14.19 -14.27
N ARG A 105 -3.05 13.78 -13.00
CA ARG A 105 -1.95 14.16 -12.11
C ARG A 105 -0.61 13.59 -12.59
N LEU A 106 -0.55 12.30 -12.93
CA LEU A 106 0.66 11.66 -13.47
C LEU A 106 1.17 12.34 -14.75
N ASP A 107 0.26 12.82 -15.60
CA ASP A 107 0.62 13.46 -16.88
C ASP A 107 0.91 14.96 -16.75
N SER A 108 0.52 15.60 -15.63
CA SER A 108 0.72 17.04 -15.44
C SER A 108 2.20 17.45 -15.32
N ASN A 109 3.08 16.53 -14.90
CA ASN A 109 4.51 16.80 -14.80
C ASN A 109 5.30 15.48 -14.97
N PRO A 110 6.28 15.40 -15.87
CA PRO A 110 7.08 14.20 -16.10
C PRO A 110 7.92 13.76 -14.89
N ARG A 111 8.11 14.62 -13.89
CA ARG A 111 8.78 14.26 -12.64
C ARG A 111 7.89 13.56 -11.64
N ILE A 112 6.58 13.51 -11.85
CA ILE A 112 5.68 12.75 -10.96
C ILE A 112 5.84 11.27 -11.25
N GLY A 113 6.40 10.54 -10.28
CA GLY A 113 6.64 9.10 -10.37
C GLY A 113 5.51 8.26 -9.77
N CYS A 114 4.82 8.79 -8.76
CA CYS A 114 3.71 8.09 -8.11
C CYS A 114 2.64 9.08 -7.63
N VAL A 115 1.38 8.65 -7.71
CA VAL A 115 0.23 9.42 -7.21
C VAL A 115 -0.61 8.52 -6.32
N SER A 116 -1.05 9.04 -5.18
CA SER A 116 -1.98 8.36 -4.26
C SER A 116 -3.24 9.21 -4.09
N PRO A 117 -4.45 8.59 -4.09
CA PRO A 117 -5.70 9.30 -3.89
C PRO A 117 -5.92 9.74 -2.45
N LYS A 118 -6.95 10.53 -2.20
CA LYS A 118 -7.55 10.69 -0.87
C LYS A 118 -8.15 9.36 -0.46
N ILE A 119 -7.84 8.89 0.75
CA ILE A 119 -8.35 7.62 1.26
C ILE A 119 -9.16 7.90 2.52
N ALA A 120 -10.44 7.52 2.48
CA ALA A 120 -11.36 7.61 3.61
C ALA A 120 -11.68 6.21 4.15
N CYS A 121 -12.19 6.18 5.38
CA CYS A 121 -12.63 4.94 6.01
C CYS A 121 -13.91 4.39 5.36
N TRP A 122 -14.10 3.09 5.42
CA TRP A 122 -15.36 2.42 5.12
C TRP A 122 -15.83 1.64 6.35
N PRO A 123 -17.08 1.77 6.80
CA PRO A 123 -18.21 2.54 6.19
C PRO A 123 -18.29 4.02 6.61
N GLU A 124 -17.42 4.51 7.53
CA GLU A 124 -17.43 5.90 8.02
C GLU A 124 -16.79 6.85 7.00
N LYS A 125 -17.49 7.14 5.91
CA LYS A 125 -17.00 7.86 4.73
C LYS A 125 -16.41 9.24 5.00
N GLU A 126 -16.79 9.87 6.09
CA GLU A 126 -16.32 11.21 6.47
C GLU A 126 -14.97 11.18 7.21
N ARG A 127 -14.52 10.01 7.68
CA ARG A 127 -13.27 9.85 8.41
C ARG A 127 -12.14 9.48 7.45
N LEU A 128 -11.04 10.22 7.52
CA LEU A 128 -9.91 10.02 6.62
C LEU A 128 -8.89 9.02 7.19
N GLN A 129 -8.27 8.27 6.30
CA GLN A 129 -7.06 7.47 6.55
C GLN A 129 -5.81 8.14 6.00
N TYR A 130 -5.95 8.88 4.87
CA TYR A 130 -4.80 9.46 4.19
C TYR A 130 -5.18 10.65 3.31
N ALA A 131 -4.47 11.74 3.52
CA ALA A 131 -4.45 12.94 2.69
C ALA A 131 -3.00 13.43 2.46
N GLY A 132 -2.07 12.48 2.27
CA GLY A 132 -0.64 12.72 2.20
C GLY A 132 0.11 12.17 3.41
N SER A 133 1.41 12.37 3.46
CA SER A 133 2.30 11.80 4.47
C SER A 133 3.43 12.75 4.84
N THR A 134 3.76 12.81 6.12
CA THR A 134 4.94 13.55 6.60
C THR A 134 6.24 12.87 6.20
N PRO A 135 7.37 13.59 6.18
CA PRO A 135 8.69 13.00 6.03
C PRO A 135 8.98 11.95 7.10
N MET A 136 9.79 10.95 6.73
CA MET A 136 10.23 9.90 7.63
C MET A 136 11.26 10.42 8.64
N SER A 137 11.06 10.15 9.91
CA SER A 137 12.09 10.37 10.93
C SER A 137 13.25 9.40 10.74
N HIS A 138 14.46 9.91 10.62
CA HIS A 138 15.66 9.09 10.43
C HIS A 138 16.05 8.25 11.68
N ILE A 139 15.53 8.58 12.85
CA ILE A 139 15.80 7.84 14.09
C ILE A 139 14.71 6.83 14.38
N THR A 140 13.45 7.29 14.41
CA THR A 140 12.32 6.43 14.76
C THR A 140 11.82 5.59 13.58
N LEU A 141 12.17 5.97 12.33
CA LEU A 141 11.68 5.38 11.08
C LEU A 141 10.16 5.29 11.05
N ARG A 142 9.54 6.37 11.47
CA ARG A 142 8.09 6.57 11.46
C ARG A 142 7.79 7.86 10.73
N ASN A 143 6.70 7.83 10.02
CA ASN A 143 6.00 8.96 9.44
C ASN A 143 4.55 8.94 9.95
N THR A 144 3.79 9.94 9.59
CA THR A 144 2.37 10.04 9.94
C THR A 144 1.58 10.31 8.67
N SER A 145 0.48 9.60 8.46
CA SER A 145 -0.50 9.97 7.45
C SER A 145 -1.17 11.28 7.84
N ILE A 146 -1.11 12.28 6.95
CA ILE A 146 -1.83 13.53 7.11
C ILE A 146 -3.33 13.23 7.01
N GLY A 147 -4.14 13.82 7.86
CA GLY A 147 -5.58 13.60 7.90
C GLY A 147 -6.01 12.31 8.61
N TYR A 148 -5.08 11.45 9.06
CA TYR A 148 -5.45 10.19 9.71
C TYR A 148 -6.38 10.41 10.91
N ASP A 149 -7.51 9.68 10.92
CA ASP A 149 -8.56 9.71 11.94
C ASP A 149 -9.29 11.07 12.08
N GLN A 150 -9.13 11.99 11.13
CA GLN A 150 -9.82 13.27 11.09
C GLN A 150 -11.09 13.20 10.24
N LEU A 151 -12.09 14.01 10.59
CA LEU A 151 -13.24 14.23 9.72
C LEU A 151 -12.86 15.09 8.52
N ASP A 152 -13.28 14.68 7.33
CA ASP A 152 -13.11 15.49 6.11
C ASP A 152 -14.14 16.62 6.08
N GLN A 153 -13.66 17.84 6.31
CA GLN A 153 -14.43 19.07 6.27
C GLN A 153 -14.02 19.96 5.09
N GLY A 154 -13.40 19.37 4.06
CA GLY A 154 -12.87 20.10 2.93
C GLY A 154 -11.48 20.73 3.15
N GLN A 155 -10.78 20.37 4.23
CA GLN A 155 -9.45 20.92 4.54
C GLN A 155 -8.31 20.28 3.72
N PHE A 156 -8.58 19.23 2.92
CA PHE A 156 -7.58 18.53 2.10
C PHE A 156 -8.03 18.45 0.64
N GLU A 157 -8.34 19.62 0.03
CA GLU A 157 -8.81 19.72 -1.36
C GLU A 157 -7.70 20.16 -2.35
N GLU A 158 -6.48 20.41 -1.86
CA GLU A 158 -5.36 20.80 -2.70
C GLU A 158 -4.39 19.63 -2.92
N ALA A 159 -4.07 19.39 -4.19
CA ALA A 159 -3.06 18.42 -4.55
C ALA A 159 -1.66 18.94 -4.20
N HIS A 160 -0.85 18.11 -3.58
CA HIS A 160 0.50 18.50 -3.15
C HIS A 160 1.49 17.33 -3.24
N GLU A 161 2.77 17.68 -3.28
CA GLU A 161 3.85 16.71 -3.17
C GLU A 161 3.87 16.13 -1.75
N THR A 162 4.00 14.83 -1.64
CA THR A 162 4.00 14.10 -0.38
C THR A 162 5.22 13.18 -0.25
N SER A 163 5.58 12.80 0.96
CA SER A 163 6.75 11.95 1.17
C SER A 163 6.54 10.49 0.78
N PHE A 164 5.32 9.97 0.98
CA PHE A 164 4.99 8.57 0.70
C PHE A 164 3.56 8.48 0.19
N ALA A 165 3.32 7.59 -0.77
CA ALA A 165 2.01 7.14 -1.16
C ALA A 165 1.47 6.12 -0.14
N HIS A 166 0.16 5.94 -0.06
CA HIS A 166 -0.45 4.93 0.79
C HIS A 166 -0.57 3.60 0.06
N GLY A 167 -0.19 2.50 0.73
CA GLY A 167 -0.19 1.16 0.14
C GLY A 167 -1.55 0.68 -0.37
N ALA A 168 -2.67 1.24 0.12
CA ALA A 168 -3.99 0.87 -0.37
C ALA A 168 -4.26 1.32 -1.83
N ALA A 169 -3.59 2.40 -2.30
CA ALA A 169 -3.71 2.84 -3.69
C ALA A 169 -2.49 3.64 -4.16
N MET A 170 -1.76 3.11 -5.14
CA MET A 170 -0.55 3.71 -5.71
C MET A 170 -0.62 3.65 -7.24
N ALA A 171 -0.69 4.81 -7.89
CA ALA A 171 -0.70 4.92 -9.35
C ALA A 171 0.67 5.36 -9.88
N VAL A 172 1.18 4.67 -10.91
CA VAL A 172 2.46 4.95 -11.57
C VAL A 172 2.32 4.80 -13.08
N LYS A 173 3.24 5.33 -13.87
CA LYS A 173 3.34 4.98 -15.30
C LYS A 173 4.10 3.66 -15.46
N ALA A 174 3.59 2.75 -16.29
CA ALA A 174 4.21 1.44 -16.52
C ALA A 174 5.68 1.54 -16.97
N ILE A 175 5.97 2.52 -17.85
CA ILE A 175 7.34 2.74 -18.36
C ILE A 175 8.32 3.13 -17.24
N ASP A 176 7.86 3.81 -16.20
CA ASP A 176 8.70 4.30 -15.11
C ASP A 176 9.19 3.17 -14.19
N ILE A 177 8.57 1.97 -14.23
CA ILE A 177 9.08 0.77 -13.55
C ILE A 177 10.52 0.45 -13.98
N GLN A 178 10.86 0.70 -15.23
CA GLN A 178 12.24 0.51 -15.70
C GLN A 178 13.23 1.47 -15.03
N LYS A 179 12.76 2.65 -14.62
CA LYS A 179 13.57 3.69 -14.01
C LYS A 179 13.81 3.46 -12.52
N PHE A 180 12.76 3.13 -11.75
CA PHE A 180 12.86 3.00 -10.30
C PHE A 180 12.74 1.57 -9.76
N GLY A 181 12.54 0.59 -10.66
CA GLY A 181 12.46 -0.81 -10.30
C GLY A 181 11.08 -1.22 -9.75
N LYS A 182 10.93 -2.51 -9.52
CA LYS A 182 9.74 -3.11 -8.90
C LYS A 182 9.74 -2.90 -7.39
N MET A 183 8.59 -3.13 -6.76
CA MET A 183 8.45 -3.09 -5.30
C MET A 183 9.35 -4.16 -4.63
N PRO A 184 10.07 -3.86 -3.55
CA PRO A 184 11.01 -4.80 -2.94
C PRO A 184 10.30 -5.93 -2.20
N GLU A 185 10.48 -7.17 -2.65
CA GLU A 185 9.73 -8.36 -2.19
C GLU A 185 10.23 -8.93 -0.86
N PHE A 186 11.47 -8.64 -0.44
CA PHE A 186 12.07 -9.22 0.78
C PHE A 186 11.41 -8.73 2.09
N TYR A 187 10.60 -7.68 2.02
CA TYR A 187 9.80 -7.23 3.16
C TYR A 187 8.67 -8.21 3.48
N PHE A 188 8.07 -8.81 2.46
CA PHE A 188 6.89 -9.64 2.51
C PHE A 188 5.61 -8.87 2.84
N LEU A 189 5.61 -8.10 3.96
CA LEU A 189 4.47 -7.30 4.43
C LEU A 189 4.97 -6.13 5.28
N TYR A 190 4.49 -4.91 5.00
CA TYR A 190 4.87 -3.62 5.59
C TYR A 190 6.28 -3.14 5.25
N TYR A 191 6.43 -1.85 5.00
CA TYR A 191 7.64 -1.12 4.58
C TYR A 191 8.00 -1.24 3.10
N GLU A 192 7.44 -2.19 2.35
CA GLU A 192 7.70 -2.32 0.91
C GLU A 192 7.27 -1.08 0.13
N GLU A 193 6.11 -0.51 0.44
CA GLU A 193 5.59 0.72 -0.17
C GLU A 193 6.45 1.93 0.19
N LEU A 194 6.94 2.00 1.44
CA LEU A 194 7.82 3.08 1.90
C LEU A 194 9.20 3.02 1.21
N ASP A 195 9.77 1.82 1.08
CA ASP A 195 11.02 1.63 0.36
C ASP A 195 10.85 1.93 -1.12
N TRP A 196 9.75 1.47 -1.74
CA TRP A 196 9.48 1.76 -3.13
C TRP A 196 9.32 3.26 -3.40
N CYS A 197 8.57 3.96 -2.55
CA CYS A 197 8.52 5.43 -2.58
C CYS A 197 9.90 6.07 -2.47
N THR A 198 10.75 5.56 -1.60
CA THR A 198 12.15 6.05 -1.47
C THR A 198 12.97 5.76 -2.73
N GLN A 199 12.77 4.62 -3.39
CA GLN A 199 13.41 4.32 -4.68
C GLN A 199 12.97 5.28 -5.78
N ILE A 200 11.66 5.56 -5.87
CA ILE A 200 11.09 6.54 -6.80
C ILE A 200 11.75 7.91 -6.59
N GLN A 201 11.81 8.39 -5.34
CA GLN A 201 12.42 9.67 -5.01
C GLN A 201 13.93 9.73 -5.31
N LYS A 202 14.67 8.65 -5.12
CA LYS A 202 16.10 8.55 -5.48
C LYS A 202 16.37 8.73 -6.97
N THR A 203 15.39 8.51 -7.83
CA THR A 203 15.50 8.76 -9.28
C THR A 203 15.24 10.23 -9.66
N GLY A 204 14.96 11.10 -8.67
CA GLY A 204 14.57 12.50 -8.88
C GLY A 204 13.10 12.68 -9.23
N SER A 205 12.29 11.61 -9.06
CA SER A 205 10.83 11.67 -9.22
C SER A 205 10.15 12.05 -7.91
N SER A 206 8.99 12.70 -8.00
CA SER A 206 8.16 13.10 -6.85
C SER A 206 6.96 12.20 -6.66
N ILE A 207 6.41 12.20 -5.45
CA ILE A 207 5.20 11.48 -5.08
C ILE A 207 4.13 12.51 -4.75
N TRP A 208 2.90 12.32 -5.22
CA TRP A 208 1.84 13.28 -5.11
C TRP A 208 0.59 12.70 -4.46
N PHE A 209 -0.08 13.53 -3.69
CA PHE A 209 -1.45 13.35 -3.22
C PHE A 209 -2.42 14.03 -4.20
N GLU A 210 -3.48 13.33 -4.61
CA GLU A 210 -4.52 13.86 -5.50
C GLU A 210 -5.90 13.78 -4.82
N PRO A 211 -6.43 14.89 -4.31
CA PRO A 211 -7.70 14.90 -3.57
C PRO A 211 -8.94 14.65 -4.42
N LYS A 212 -8.88 14.92 -5.74
CA LYS A 212 -10.00 14.67 -6.65
C LYS A 212 -10.21 13.18 -6.95
N ALA A 213 -9.23 12.35 -6.64
CA ALA A 213 -9.36 10.90 -6.63
C ALA A 213 -9.67 10.47 -5.20
N ILE A 214 -10.84 9.87 -4.96
CA ILE A 214 -11.26 9.42 -3.64
C ILE A 214 -11.58 7.92 -3.70
N ILE A 215 -11.04 7.18 -2.74
CA ILE A 215 -11.38 5.78 -2.50
C ILE A 215 -11.71 5.58 -1.02
N TYR A 216 -12.47 4.52 -0.73
CA TYR A 216 -12.78 4.11 0.63
C TYR A 216 -12.10 2.80 0.95
N HIS A 217 -11.51 2.67 2.14
CA HIS A 217 -10.72 1.50 2.51
C HIS A 217 -11.18 0.95 3.85
N LYS A 218 -11.42 -0.37 3.92
CA LYS A 218 -11.96 -1.04 5.12
C LYS A 218 -10.95 -1.20 6.26
N GLU A 219 -9.68 -1.06 5.96
CA GLU A 219 -8.51 -1.22 6.83
C GLU A 219 -8.46 -2.53 7.65
N SER A 220 -7.38 -3.27 7.48
CA SER A 220 -7.01 -4.45 8.31
C SER A 220 -7.95 -5.65 8.28
N ALA A 221 -8.72 -5.84 7.19
CA ALA A 221 -9.59 -7.02 7.05
C ALA A 221 -8.80 -8.35 7.12
N SER A 222 -7.54 -8.37 6.66
CA SER A 222 -6.77 -9.62 6.50
C SER A 222 -5.79 -9.96 7.63
N VAL A 223 -5.27 -8.99 8.40
CA VAL A 223 -4.15 -9.25 9.35
C VAL A 223 -4.47 -8.94 10.81
N GLY A 224 -5.47 -8.09 11.08
CA GLY A 224 -5.81 -7.63 12.43
C GLY A 224 -4.78 -6.65 13.03
N ILE A 225 -5.27 -5.66 13.79
CA ILE A 225 -4.48 -4.51 14.28
C ILE A 225 -3.31 -4.92 15.20
N GLU A 226 -3.41 -6.02 15.94
CA GLU A 226 -2.39 -6.49 16.89
C GLU A 226 -2.07 -7.98 16.72
N SER A 227 -1.83 -8.42 15.47
CA SER A 227 -1.44 -9.81 15.23
C SER A 227 0.05 -10.04 15.48
N PRO A 228 0.47 -11.26 15.88
CA PRO A 228 1.87 -11.66 15.98
C PRO A 228 2.67 -11.40 14.71
N LEU A 229 2.04 -11.65 13.55
CA LEU A 229 2.62 -11.43 12.23
C LEU A 229 2.94 -9.95 12.00
N ARG A 230 2.01 -9.05 12.32
CA ARG A 230 2.19 -7.60 12.21
C ARG A 230 3.36 -7.12 13.08
N ILE A 231 3.43 -7.58 14.32
CA ILE A 231 4.49 -7.18 15.27
C ILE A 231 5.85 -7.64 14.76
N TYR A 232 5.95 -8.89 14.31
CA TYR A 232 7.18 -9.44 13.74
C TYR A 232 7.66 -8.62 12.54
N TYR A 233 6.81 -8.45 11.51
CA TYR A 233 7.23 -7.75 10.30
C TYR A 233 7.50 -6.27 10.54
N HIS A 234 6.71 -5.57 11.35
CA HIS A 234 7.01 -4.17 11.69
C HIS A 234 8.34 -4.00 12.42
N THR A 235 8.73 -4.96 13.28
CA THR A 235 10.01 -4.89 13.99
C THR A 235 11.16 -5.19 13.03
N ARG A 236 11.11 -6.32 12.33
CA ARG A 236 12.13 -6.76 11.36
C ARG A 236 12.33 -5.75 10.24
N ASN A 237 11.24 -5.36 9.60
CA ASN A 237 11.29 -4.57 8.38
C ASN A 237 11.77 -3.14 8.65
N ARG A 238 11.51 -2.60 9.84
CA ARG A 238 12.05 -1.30 10.25
C ARG A 238 13.58 -1.32 10.32
N LEU A 239 14.19 -2.38 10.79
CA LEU A 239 15.64 -2.53 10.82
C LEU A 239 16.22 -2.68 9.39
N ILE A 240 15.57 -3.49 8.54
CA ILE A 240 15.95 -3.64 7.14
C ILE A 240 15.84 -2.28 6.41
N PHE A 241 14.75 -1.56 6.62
CA PHE A 241 14.51 -0.25 6.04
C PHE A 241 15.57 0.76 6.48
N ALA A 242 15.98 0.78 7.78
CA ALA A 242 17.08 1.58 8.28
C ALA A 242 18.38 1.35 7.50
N GLN A 243 18.68 0.08 7.23
CA GLN A 243 19.89 -0.31 6.49
C GLN A 243 19.89 0.22 5.06
N ARG A 244 18.72 0.21 4.42
CA ARG A 244 18.58 0.57 3.00
C ARG A 244 18.52 2.07 2.74
N ILE A 245 17.85 2.82 3.62
CA ILE A 245 17.61 4.25 3.37
C ILE A 245 18.62 5.18 4.05
N LEU A 246 19.20 4.76 5.19
CA LEU A 246 20.11 5.61 5.96
C LEU A 246 21.56 5.44 5.47
N SER A 247 21.98 6.35 4.58
CA SER A 247 23.36 6.35 4.03
C SER A 247 24.43 6.71 5.08
N LYS A 248 24.11 7.63 6.01
CA LYS A 248 25.04 8.08 7.05
C LYS A 248 25.15 7.02 8.16
N LYS A 249 26.32 6.35 8.27
CA LYS A 249 26.57 5.27 9.26
C LYS A 249 26.19 5.66 10.70
N ARG A 250 26.53 6.89 11.12
CA ARG A 250 26.21 7.38 12.48
C ARG A 250 24.71 7.41 12.74
N ILE A 251 23.92 7.97 11.79
CA ILE A 251 22.46 8.04 11.92
C ILE A 251 21.87 6.63 11.95
N ARG A 252 22.37 5.73 11.10
CA ARG A 252 21.92 4.33 11.06
C ARG A 252 22.18 3.60 12.39
N ILE A 253 23.37 3.80 12.98
CA ILE A 253 23.71 3.23 14.30
C ILE A 253 22.77 3.80 15.37
N CYS A 254 22.54 5.12 15.41
CA CYS A 254 21.61 5.74 16.36
C CYS A 254 20.19 5.19 16.20
N SER A 255 19.73 5.01 14.95
CA SER A 255 18.43 4.41 14.67
C SER A 255 18.36 2.96 15.18
N TYR A 256 19.38 2.13 14.92
CA TYR A 256 19.42 0.76 15.44
C TYR A 256 19.37 0.72 16.98
N ILE A 257 20.20 1.52 17.65
CA ILE A 257 20.18 1.60 19.12
C ILE A 257 18.78 1.99 19.59
N TYR A 258 18.17 3.03 19.01
CA TYR A 258 16.82 3.44 19.37
C TYR A 258 15.80 2.30 19.20
N GLN A 259 15.83 1.58 18.06
CA GLN A 259 14.87 0.51 17.77
C GLN A 259 15.03 -0.70 18.70
N THR A 260 16.29 -1.10 18.98
CA THR A 260 16.58 -2.32 19.74
C THR A 260 16.62 -2.09 21.26
N THR A 261 16.59 -0.84 21.73
CA THR A 261 16.53 -0.49 23.15
C THR A 261 15.24 0.25 23.50
N PHE A 262 15.18 1.57 23.27
CA PHE A 262 14.06 2.41 23.71
C PHE A 262 12.71 1.98 23.13
N ALA A 263 12.64 1.74 21.81
CA ALA A 263 11.39 1.35 21.15
C ALA A 263 10.96 -0.07 21.59
N LEU A 264 11.92 -0.98 21.72
CA LEU A 264 11.68 -2.34 22.20
C LEU A 264 11.17 -2.34 23.64
N CYS A 265 11.89 -1.68 24.57
CA CYS A 265 11.50 -1.60 25.98
C CYS A 265 10.12 -0.96 26.15
N LYS A 266 9.85 0.14 25.41
CA LYS A 266 8.53 0.77 25.41
C LYS A 266 7.43 -0.20 24.96
N LYS A 267 7.65 -0.99 23.91
CA LYS A 267 6.66 -1.97 23.42
C LYS A 267 6.45 -3.11 24.41
N ILE A 268 7.51 -3.65 25.01
CA ILE A 268 7.42 -4.67 26.05
C ILE A 268 6.60 -4.15 27.23
N LEU A 269 6.88 -2.93 27.70
CA LEU A 269 6.12 -2.30 28.78
C LEU A 269 4.63 -2.16 28.45
N ILE A 270 4.30 -1.67 27.23
CA ILE A 270 2.92 -1.55 26.78
C ILE A 270 2.22 -2.91 26.77
N PHE A 271 2.86 -3.95 26.21
CA PHE A 271 2.27 -5.29 26.15
C PHE A 271 2.13 -5.93 27.55
N THR A 272 3.05 -5.62 28.47
CA THR A 272 2.94 -6.05 29.86
C THR A 272 1.75 -5.41 30.58
N ILE A 273 1.59 -4.08 30.44
CA ILE A 273 0.46 -3.34 31.03
C ILE A 273 -0.89 -3.82 30.44
N GLN A 274 -0.92 -4.15 29.16
CA GLN A 274 -2.12 -4.65 28.46
C GLN A 274 -2.33 -6.16 28.63
N ALA A 275 -1.53 -6.87 29.44
CA ALA A 275 -1.53 -8.32 29.62
C ALA A 275 -1.40 -9.12 28.28
N LYS A 276 -0.75 -8.55 27.26
CA LYS A 276 -0.53 -9.15 25.92
C LYS A 276 0.83 -9.87 25.85
N PHE A 277 1.19 -10.65 26.86
CA PHE A 277 2.49 -11.31 26.96
C PHE A 277 2.83 -12.21 25.79
N HIS A 278 1.81 -12.83 25.16
CA HIS A 278 1.96 -13.70 23.99
C HIS A 278 2.54 -12.98 22.76
N LEU A 279 2.52 -11.64 22.72
CA LEU A 279 3.06 -10.84 21.62
C LEU A 279 4.54 -10.50 21.79
N ILE A 280 5.07 -10.52 23.01
CA ILE A 280 6.46 -10.15 23.31
C ILE A 280 7.50 -10.99 22.54
N PRO A 281 7.35 -12.33 22.40
CA PRO A 281 8.32 -13.14 21.65
C PRO A 281 8.49 -12.70 20.20
N PHE A 282 7.45 -12.13 19.57
CA PHE A 282 7.50 -11.69 18.17
C PHE A 282 8.29 -10.38 17.99
N LEU A 283 8.45 -9.57 19.03
CA LEU A 283 9.38 -8.44 19.03
C LEU A 283 10.83 -8.94 18.91
N PHE A 284 11.21 -9.94 19.71
CA PHE A 284 12.56 -10.51 19.70
C PHE A 284 12.86 -11.28 18.41
N LYS A 285 11.87 -11.99 17.85
CA LYS A 285 12.03 -12.67 16.56
C LYS A 285 12.24 -11.69 15.38
N GLY A 286 11.81 -10.44 15.55
CA GLY A 286 11.94 -9.40 14.53
C GLY A 286 13.28 -8.63 14.61
N ILE A 287 14.07 -8.80 15.65
CA ILE A 287 15.40 -8.19 15.81
C ILE A 287 16.49 -9.11 15.29
#